data_db8113b087a7f47b4fdb4275fe49dcf5
#
_entry.id   db8113b087a7f47b4fdb4275fe49dcf5
#
_cell.length_a   1.000
_cell.length_b   1.000
_cell.length_c   1.000
_cell.angle_alpha   90.00
_cell.angle_beta   90.00
_cell.angle_gamma   90.00
#
_symmetry.space_group_name_H-M   'P 1'
#
loop_
_entity.id
_entity.type
_entity.pdbx_description
1 polymer ?
#
loop_
_entity_poly.entity_id
_entity_poly.type
_entity_poly.pdbx_seq_one_letter_code
_entity_poly.pdbx_strand_id
1 'polypeptide(L)'
;MIQLTRFTPSEVEALGRDRNFLRDQSEWLCPSCGEVSVRTYLRNTKHANRPAVISYTWCAACRKMSGSTGPLPPGLTISDPWRELDPAAWEQFDTSLPRLFARLDRLWEDGVLPQSVVWTR
;
A
#
# COMPACT_ATOMS: atom_id res chain seq x y z
N MET A 1 13.30 -18.99 -1.56
CA MET A 1 12.16 -18.05 -1.51
C MET A 1 12.39 -17.05 -0.37
N ILE A 2 12.29 -15.75 -0.68
CA ILE A 2 12.47 -14.73 0.34
C ILE A 2 11.18 -14.59 1.12
N GLN A 3 11.27 -14.74 2.45
CA GLN A 3 10.11 -14.60 3.32
C GLN A 3 9.70 -13.13 3.45
N LEU A 4 8.40 -12.90 3.55
CA LEU A 4 7.85 -11.60 3.85
C LEU A 4 8.17 -11.23 5.30
N THR A 5 8.86 -10.11 5.51
CA THR A 5 9.21 -9.60 6.84
C THR A 5 8.75 -8.17 6.98
N ARG A 6 8.83 -7.59 8.17
CA ARG A 6 8.41 -6.22 8.41
C ARG A 6 9.58 -5.26 8.27
N PHE A 7 9.32 -4.07 7.74
CA PHE A 7 10.26 -2.96 7.86
C PHE A 7 10.46 -2.62 9.33
N THR A 8 11.70 -2.23 9.67
CA THR A 8 11.98 -1.72 11.02
C THR A 8 11.33 -0.35 11.21
N PRO A 9 11.12 0.11 12.47
CA PRO A 9 10.58 1.45 12.69
C PRO A 9 11.38 2.56 12.01
N SER A 10 12.71 2.47 11.98
CA SER A 10 13.53 3.48 11.31
C SER A 10 13.37 3.43 9.79
N GLU A 11 13.18 2.25 9.22
CA GLU A 11 12.89 2.11 7.79
C GLU A 11 11.53 2.70 7.43
N VAL A 12 10.52 2.46 8.25
CA VAL A 12 9.18 3.07 8.05
C VAL A 12 9.27 4.58 8.10
N GLU A 13 10.03 5.13 9.04
CA GLU A 13 10.24 6.57 9.15
C GLU A 13 10.94 7.12 7.91
N ALA A 14 11.95 6.42 7.40
CA ALA A 14 12.65 6.83 6.18
C ALA A 14 11.70 6.83 4.97
N LEU A 15 10.83 5.84 4.84
CA LEU A 15 9.84 5.80 3.77
C LEU A 15 8.92 7.03 3.82
N GLY A 16 8.47 7.41 5.01
CA GLY A 16 7.59 8.56 5.19
C GLY A 16 8.26 9.90 4.96
N ARG A 17 9.57 10.00 5.22
CA ARG A 17 10.33 11.23 5.02
C ARG A 17 10.58 11.53 3.55
N ASP A 18 10.91 10.49 2.80
CA ASP A 18 11.37 10.67 1.43
C ASP A 18 10.23 10.94 0.45
N ARG A 19 9.03 10.49 0.77
CA ARG A 19 7.90 10.61 -0.13
C ARG A 19 6.56 10.76 0.59
N ASN A 20 5.72 11.59 0.02
CA ASN A 20 4.31 11.61 0.37
C ASN A 20 3.58 10.62 -0.54
N PHE A 21 3.40 9.39 -0.08
CA PHE A 21 2.80 8.31 -0.86
C PHE A 21 1.33 8.57 -1.23
N LEU A 22 0.67 9.52 -0.57
CA LEU A 22 -0.68 9.94 -0.95
C LEU A 22 -0.70 10.82 -2.19
N ARG A 23 0.46 11.34 -2.59
CA ARG A 23 0.59 12.19 -3.78
C ARG A 23 1.38 11.53 -4.89
N ASP A 24 2.44 10.82 -4.54
CA ASP A 24 3.32 10.18 -5.50
C ASP A 24 3.65 8.77 -5.02
N GLN A 25 3.16 7.78 -5.76
CA GLN A 25 3.34 6.37 -5.46
C GLN A 25 4.36 5.70 -6.39
N SER A 26 4.98 6.47 -7.29
CA SER A 26 5.93 5.92 -8.25
C SER A 26 7.37 6.07 -7.78
N GLU A 27 8.26 5.21 -8.28
CA GLU A 27 9.72 5.29 -8.10
C GLU A 27 10.16 5.52 -6.66
N TRP A 28 9.84 4.59 -5.79
CA TRP A 28 10.12 4.69 -4.36
C TRP A 28 11.32 3.79 -4.01
N LEU A 29 12.35 4.42 -3.45
CA LEU A 29 13.59 3.73 -3.07
C LEU A 29 13.40 2.98 -1.75
N CYS A 30 13.80 1.72 -1.71
CA CYS A 30 13.72 0.92 -0.49
C CYS A 30 14.87 1.29 0.47
N PRO A 31 14.55 1.69 1.71
CA PRO A 31 15.59 2.02 2.69
C PRO A 31 16.37 0.80 3.19
N SER A 32 15.90 -0.41 2.90
CA SER A 32 16.57 -1.63 3.33
C SER A 32 17.51 -2.18 2.28
N CYS A 33 17.05 -2.34 1.04
CA CYS A 33 17.86 -2.97 -0.02
C CYS A 33 18.40 -1.98 -1.07
N GLY A 34 17.96 -0.73 -1.06
CA GLY A 34 18.44 0.29 -1.97
C GLY A 34 17.88 0.25 -3.38
N GLU A 35 16.95 -0.67 -3.66
CA GLU A 35 16.34 -0.77 -4.99
C GLU A 35 15.12 0.14 -5.11
N VAL A 36 14.85 0.62 -6.33
CA VAL A 36 13.62 1.35 -6.64
C VAL A 36 12.52 0.32 -6.85
N SER A 37 12.02 -0.23 -5.76
CA SER A 37 11.12 -1.39 -5.77
C SER A 37 10.04 -1.33 -4.69
N VAL A 38 9.90 -0.19 -4.00
CA VAL A 38 8.83 -0.01 -3.01
C VAL A 38 7.54 0.29 -3.73
N ARG A 39 6.49 -0.43 -3.34
CA ARG A 39 5.15 -0.31 -3.90
C ARG A 39 4.17 -0.04 -2.77
N THR A 40 3.06 0.60 -3.09
CA THR A 40 2.02 0.84 -2.11
C THR A 40 0.64 0.62 -2.72
N TYR A 41 -0.27 0.14 -1.89
CA TYR A 41 -1.69 0.02 -2.21
C TYR A 41 -2.49 0.69 -1.10
N LEU A 42 -3.40 1.58 -1.49
CA LEU A 42 -4.24 2.33 -0.58
C LEU A 42 -5.67 1.80 -0.68
N ARG A 43 -6.11 1.16 0.39
CA ARG A 43 -7.46 0.58 0.47
C ARG A 43 -8.41 1.58 1.09
N ASN A 44 -9.49 1.90 0.38
CA ASN A 44 -10.58 2.68 0.95
C ASN A 44 -11.38 1.84 1.93
N THR A 45 -11.62 2.36 3.11
CA THR A 45 -12.39 1.68 4.15
C THR A 45 -13.11 2.69 5.01
N LYS A 46 -13.73 2.21 6.08
CA LYS A 46 -14.37 3.06 7.09
C LYS A 46 -13.95 2.60 8.47
N HIS A 47 -13.77 3.55 9.35
CA HIS A 47 -13.53 3.29 10.77
C HIS A 47 -14.47 4.18 11.58
N ALA A 48 -15.31 3.58 12.44
CA ALA A 48 -16.32 4.29 13.22
C ALA A 48 -17.21 5.18 12.32
N ASN A 49 -17.63 4.65 11.17
CA ASN A 49 -18.44 5.32 10.15
C ASN A 49 -17.80 6.52 9.47
N ARG A 50 -16.49 6.72 9.68
CA ARG A 50 -15.73 7.79 9.00
C ARG A 50 -14.86 7.20 7.91
N PRO A 51 -14.72 7.88 6.76
CA PRO A 51 -13.80 7.41 5.72
C PRO A 51 -12.38 7.26 6.25
N ALA A 52 -11.77 6.14 5.93
CA ALA A 52 -10.41 5.83 6.35
C ALA A 52 -9.66 5.17 5.22
N VAL A 53 -8.34 5.12 5.34
CA VAL A 53 -7.48 4.46 4.37
C VAL A 53 -6.54 3.51 5.10
N ILE A 54 -6.40 2.30 4.56
CA ILE A 54 -5.39 1.34 5.00
C ILE A 54 -4.31 1.33 3.93
N SER A 55 -3.08 1.63 4.31
CA SER A 55 -1.95 1.58 3.39
C SER A 55 -1.17 0.29 3.58
N TYR A 56 -0.84 -0.35 2.47
CA TYR A 56 0.03 -1.52 2.42
C TYR A 56 1.25 -1.12 1.60
N THR A 57 2.42 -1.15 2.22
CA THR A 57 3.67 -0.75 1.58
C THR A 57 4.64 -1.92 1.64
N TRP A 58 5.25 -2.26 0.51
CA TRP A 58 6.16 -3.41 0.46
C TRP A 58 7.25 -3.18 -0.57
N CYS A 59 8.38 -3.84 -0.37
CA CYS A 59 9.45 -3.87 -1.36
C CYS A 59 9.34 -5.16 -2.18
N ALA A 60 9.22 -5.01 -3.49
CA ALA A 60 9.11 -6.17 -4.39
C ALA A 60 10.42 -6.97 -4.45
N ALA A 61 11.56 -6.34 -4.13
CA ALA A 61 12.87 -6.99 -4.17
C ALA A 61 13.21 -7.74 -2.89
N CYS A 62 13.19 -7.08 -1.73
CA CYS A 62 13.61 -7.71 -0.47
C CYS A 62 12.45 -8.25 0.37
N ARG A 63 11.21 -8.03 -0.05
CA ARG A 63 10.01 -8.56 0.58
C ARG A 63 9.74 -8.06 2.00
N LYS A 64 10.22 -6.88 2.33
CA LYS A 64 9.82 -6.20 3.57
C LYS A 64 8.52 -5.44 3.35
N MET A 65 7.72 -5.33 4.40
CA MET A 65 6.40 -4.70 4.30
C MET A 65 6.08 -3.90 5.57
N SER A 66 5.17 -2.95 5.41
CA SER A 66 4.52 -2.28 6.53
C SER A 66 3.09 -1.94 6.15
N GLY A 67 2.27 -1.66 7.15
CA GLY A 67 0.90 -1.23 6.95
C GLY A 67 0.51 -0.22 8.00
N SER A 68 -0.40 0.66 7.64
CA SER A 68 -0.95 1.63 8.59
C SER A 68 -2.39 1.94 8.23
N THR A 69 -3.14 2.40 9.23
CA THR A 69 -4.53 2.83 9.05
C THR A 69 -4.65 4.24 9.57
N GLY A 70 -5.32 5.10 8.81
CA GLY A 70 -5.54 6.46 9.23
C GLY A 70 -6.79 7.05 8.58
N PRO A 71 -7.19 8.25 9.01
CA PRO A 71 -8.33 8.91 8.40
C PRO A 71 -8.03 9.30 6.96
N LEU A 72 -9.05 9.23 6.11
CA LEU A 72 -8.93 9.73 4.73
C LEU A 72 -8.90 11.26 4.81
N PRO A 73 -7.83 11.91 4.30
CA PRO A 73 -7.78 13.36 4.30
C PRO A 73 -8.94 13.98 3.51
N PRO A 74 -9.52 15.10 3.98
CA PRO A 74 -10.57 15.78 3.23
C PRO A 74 -10.07 16.19 1.84
N GLY A 75 -10.92 16.01 0.83
CA GLY A 75 -10.59 16.37 -0.54
C GLY A 75 -9.75 15.36 -1.29
N LEU A 76 -9.37 14.25 -0.66
CA LEU A 76 -8.59 13.20 -1.31
C LEU A 76 -9.50 12.11 -1.85
N THR A 77 -9.36 11.80 -3.13
CA THR A 77 -10.01 10.68 -3.78
C THR A 77 -8.96 9.70 -4.28
N ILE A 78 -9.09 8.45 -3.88
CA ILE A 78 -8.17 7.38 -4.26
C ILE A 78 -8.92 6.39 -5.14
N SER A 79 -8.36 6.11 -6.31
CA SER A 79 -8.91 5.09 -7.20
C SER A 79 -8.48 3.71 -6.71
N ASP A 80 -9.40 2.99 -6.07
CA ASP A 80 -9.12 1.69 -5.49
C ASP A 80 -9.62 0.58 -6.43
N PRO A 81 -8.70 -0.22 -7.04
CA PRO A 81 -9.08 -1.27 -7.98
C PRO A 81 -9.86 -2.41 -7.32
N TRP A 82 -9.77 -2.54 -6.00
CA TRP A 82 -10.50 -3.56 -5.24
C TRP A 82 -11.63 -2.98 -4.39
N ARG A 83 -12.12 -1.80 -4.77
CA ARG A 83 -13.17 -1.11 -4.03
C ARG A 83 -14.41 -1.97 -3.78
N GLU A 84 -14.78 -2.78 -4.77
CA GLU A 84 -15.96 -3.63 -4.71
C GLU A 84 -15.62 -5.11 -4.55
N LEU A 85 -14.42 -5.40 -4.06
CA LEU A 85 -14.00 -6.78 -3.84
C LEU A 85 -14.91 -7.43 -2.79
N ASP A 86 -15.32 -8.68 -3.06
CA ASP A 86 -16.15 -9.49 -2.18
C ASP A 86 -15.52 -9.57 -0.78
N PRO A 87 -16.31 -9.36 0.29
CA PRO A 87 -15.81 -9.53 1.66
C PRO A 87 -15.13 -10.87 1.93
N ALA A 88 -15.59 -11.95 1.30
CA ALA A 88 -14.95 -13.26 1.44
C ALA A 88 -13.54 -13.27 0.87
N ALA A 89 -13.30 -12.57 -0.24
CA ALA A 89 -11.96 -12.44 -0.82
C ALA A 89 -11.06 -11.61 0.09
N TRP A 90 -11.59 -10.53 0.68
CA TRP A 90 -10.84 -9.74 1.64
C TRP A 90 -10.46 -10.54 2.88
N GLU A 91 -11.36 -11.38 3.36
CA GLU A 91 -11.06 -12.26 4.50
C GLU A 91 -9.86 -13.15 4.20
N GLN A 92 -9.79 -13.72 2.99
CA GLN A 92 -8.63 -14.53 2.59
C GLN A 92 -7.34 -13.73 2.59
N PHE A 93 -7.37 -12.48 2.13
CA PHE A 93 -6.19 -11.61 2.12
C PHE A 93 -5.79 -11.21 3.54
N ASP A 94 -6.76 -10.91 4.40
CA ASP A 94 -6.50 -10.53 5.79
C ASP A 94 -5.88 -11.69 6.59
N THR A 95 -6.13 -12.92 6.20
CA THR A 95 -5.54 -14.10 6.84
C THR A 95 -4.22 -14.56 6.21
N SER A 96 -3.86 -14.03 5.05
CA SER A 96 -2.60 -14.39 4.37
C SER A 96 -2.00 -13.19 3.67
N LEU A 97 -1.09 -12.49 4.36
CA LEU A 97 -0.36 -11.37 3.77
C LEU A 97 0.47 -11.77 2.55
N PRO A 98 1.16 -12.93 2.52
CA PRO A 98 1.85 -13.34 1.30
C PRO A 98 0.93 -13.44 0.09
N ARG A 99 -0.29 -13.93 0.28
CA ARG A 99 -1.28 -14.02 -0.81
C ARG A 99 -1.72 -12.62 -1.25
N LEU A 100 -1.95 -11.73 -0.30
CA LEU A 100 -2.32 -10.34 -0.60
C LEU A 100 -1.24 -9.67 -1.45
N PHE A 101 0.02 -9.74 -1.01
CA PHE A 101 1.10 -9.05 -1.72
C PHE A 101 1.41 -9.68 -3.08
N ALA A 102 1.21 -10.99 -3.24
CA ALA A 102 1.35 -11.64 -4.54
C ALA A 102 0.32 -11.08 -5.54
N ARG A 103 -0.91 -10.87 -5.10
CA ARG A 103 -1.95 -10.29 -5.95
C ARG A 103 -1.70 -8.82 -6.25
N LEU A 104 -1.21 -8.08 -5.26
CA LEU A 104 -0.86 -6.67 -5.45
C LEU A 104 0.32 -6.49 -6.41
N ASP A 105 1.33 -7.37 -6.34
CA ASP A 105 2.43 -7.38 -7.30
C ASP A 105 1.91 -7.57 -8.73
N ARG A 106 0.93 -8.44 -8.90
CA ARG A 106 0.33 -8.67 -10.20
C ARG A 106 -0.39 -7.43 -10.72
N LEU A 107 -1.14 -6.74 -9.86
CA LEU A 107 -1.78 -5.49 -10.25
C LEU A 107 -0.74 -4.44 -10.66
N TRP A 108 0.40 -4.41 -9.99
CA TRP A 108 1.48 -3.50 -10.34
C TRP A 108 2.06 -3.82 -11.71
N GLU A 109 2.33 -5.11 -11.97
CA GLU A 109 2.87 -5.56 -13.25
C GLU A 109 1.89 -5.33 -14.40
N ASP A 110 0.60 -5.43 -14.13
CA ASP A 110 -0.45 -5.21 -15.13
C ASP A 110 -0.75 -3.72 -15.37
N GLY A 111 -0.10 -2.82 -14.66
CA GLY A 111 -0.28 -1.38 -14.81
C GLY A 111 -1.51 -0.82 -14.10
N VAL A 112 -2.18 -1.62 -13.26
CA VAL A 112 -3.32 -1.16 -12.46
C VAL A 112 -2.84 -0.31 -11.27
N LEU A 113 -1.69 -0.66 -10.71
CA LEU A 113 -1.02 0.15 -9.70
C LEU A 113 0.20 0.83 -10.33
N PRO A 114 0.64 1.99 -9.84
CA PRO A 114 0.09 2.74 -8.72
C PRO A 114 -1.28 3.35 -9.01
N GLN A 115 -2.02 3.59 -7.95
CA GLN A 115 -3.37 4.16 -8.04
C GLN A 115 -3.34 5.63 -8.41
N SER A 116 -4.43 6.08 -9.04
CA SER A 116 -4.66 7.51 -9.24
C SER A 116 -5.14 8.13 -7.93
N VAL A 117 -4.53 9.25 -7.58
CA VAL A 117 -4.87 10.00 -6.37
C VAL A 117 -5.18 11.43 -6.79
N VAL A 118 -6.37 11.91 -6.45
CA VAL A 118 -6.82 13.25 -6.85
C VAL A 118 -7.15 14.07 -5.61
N TRP A 119 -6.56 15.25 -5.52
CA TRP A 119 -6.85 16.21 -4.48
C TRP A 119 -7.81 17.27 -5.03
N THR A 120 -8.93 17.45 -4.34
CA THR A 120 -9.87 18.54 -4.66
C THR A 120 -9.87 19.54 -3.51
N ARG A 121 -10.02 20.81 -3.86
CA ARG A 121 -10.07 21.90 -2.89
C ARG A 121 -11.50 22.14 -2.43
#